data_458894e5ba171e1e79da813e9f8fdc5f
#
_entry.id   458894e5ba171e1e79da813e9f8fdc5f
#
_cell.length_a   1.000
_cell.length_b   1.000
_cell.length_c   1.000
_cell.angle_alpha   90.00
_cell.angle_beta   90.00
_cell.angle_gamma   90.00
#
_symmetry.space_group_name_H-M   'P 1'
#
loop_
_entity.id
_entity.type
_entity.pdbx_description
1 polymer ?
#
loop_
_entity_poly.entity_id
_entity_poly.type
_entity_poly.pdbx_seq_one_letter_code
_entity_poly.pdbx_strand_id
1 'polypeptide(L)'
;MIALAEIATKSTDLDHWSYYIELNELKRRPLSIEWLEGVIMLAVIGRIRPARVFGWLNKLRDRREKAGQLDAFEAFDARLRSYLFPETLTNHGYDRQTFADLDHESVWAQVESHLSALRDEGYEVFLNSGTLLGVVRDEKLIAHDDDIDLAVILKAGTEEEAAQEWRALKGRLQELALFDEDNHNQAAIYKLTPAGQTQIDLFPAWVQGGKVFVYPHTHGELALEDVLPLRKCAVTGNALPAVPEKMLTLNYGAGWDTPDPLFKFPWAAANDRFAPFLKRLAK
;
A
#
# COMPACT_ATOMS: atom_id res chain seq x y z
N MET A 1 25.01 19.49 -6.50
CA MET A 1 25.45 19.50 -7.92
C MET A 1 25.94 18.12 -8.40
N ILE A 2 26.80 17.42 -7.64
CA ILE A 2 27.33 16.09 -8.03
C ILE A 2 26.19 15.06 -8.24
N ALA A 3 25.25 14.91 -7.29
CA ALA A 3 24.13 13.98 -7.45
C ALA A 3 23.19 14.31 -8.61
N LEU A 4 23.06 15.58 -9.01
CA LEU A 4 22.33 15.98 -10.20
C LEU A 4 23.04 15.55 -11.48
N ALA A 5 24.38 15.65 -11.51
CA ALA A 5 25.18 15.17 -12.63
C ALA A 5 25.10 13.63 -12.76
N GLU A 6 25.18 12.92 -11.64
CA GLU A 6 25.02 11.46 -11.56
C GLU A 6 23.68 11.02 -12.12
N ILE A 7 22.57 11.63 -11.67
CA ILE A 7 21.23 11.35 -12.19
C ILE A 7 21.15 11.63 -13.71
N ALA A 8 21.78 12.71 -14.17
CA ALA A 8 21.76 13.08 -15.59
C ALA A 8 22.55 12.11 -16.47
N THR A 9 23.67 11.58 -15.96
CA THR A 9 24.60 10.72 -16.71
C THR A 9 24.41 9.23 -16.47
N LYS A 10 23.58 8.85 -15.49
CA LYS A 10 23.44 7.47 -14.97
C LYS A 10 24.81 6.86 -14.57
N SER A 11 25.73 7.70 -14.08
CA SER A 11 27.03 7.25 -13.56
C SER A 11 26.84 6.56 -12.20
N THR A 12 27.76 5.65 -11.84
CA THR A 12 27.74 4.91 -10.56
C THR A 12 28.94 5.23 -9.68
N ASP A 13 29.68 6.29 -9.99
CA ASP A 13 30.96 6.62 -9.33
C ASP A 13 30.78 7.39 -8.00
N LEU A 14 29.55 7.81 -7.69
CA LEU A 14 29.24 8.56 -6.47
C LEU A 14 29.19 7.64 -5.24
N ASP A 15 29.96 7.93 -4.21
CA ASP A 15 29.77 7.33 -2.86
C ASP A 15 28.49 7.88 -2.20
N HIS A 16 27.34 7.44 -2.75
CA HIS A 16 26.02 7.90 -2.35
C HIS A 16 25.71 7.61 -0.87
N TRP A 17 26.30 6.54 -0.30
CA TRP A 17 26.05 6.17 1.10
C TRP A 17 26.73 7.12 2.07
N SER A 18 28.00 7.44 1.87
CA SER A 18 28.70 8.42 2.71
C SER A 18 28.04 9.80 2.64
N TYR A 19 27.73 10.28 1.43
CA TYR A 19 27.02 11.55 1.26
C TYR A 19 25.60 11.54 1.85
N TYR A 20 24.91 10.41 1.80
CA TYR A 20 23.60 10.25 2.44
C TYR A 20 23.69 10.38 3.97
N ILE A 21 24.71 9.77 4.58
CA ILE A 21 24.96 9.88 6.03
C ILE A 21 25.30 11.33 6.39
N GLU A 22 26.29 11.93 5.74
CA GLU A 22 26.70 13.32 5.99
C GLU A 22 25.53 14.30 5.84
N LEU A 23 24.73 14.17 4.79
CA LEU A 23 23.57 15.04 4.59
C LEU A 23 22.51 14.86 5.68
N ASN A 24 22.32 13.64 6.21
CA ASN A 24 21.42 13.40 7.34
C ASN A 24 21.93 14.01 8.65
N GLU A 25 23.24 14.10 8.87
CA GLU A 25 23.83 14.80 10.03
C GLU A 25 23.59 16.31 9.94
N LEU A 26 23.58 16.87 8.75
CA LEU A 26 23.28 18.28 8.47
C LEU A 26 21.80 18.63 8.55
N LYS A 27 20.94 17.64 8.82
CA LYS A 27 19.49 17.81 8.86
C LYS A 27 19.06 18.83 9.91
N ARG A 28 18.37 19.87 9.48
CA ARG A 28 17.78 20.91 10.35
C ARG A 28 16.30 21.03 10.12
N ARG A 29 15.55 21.43 11.14
CA ARG A 29 14.11 21.70 11.02
C ARG A 29 13.87 23.22 11.05
N PRO A 30 12.97 23.70 10.18
CA PRO A 30 12.20 23.00 9.12
C PRO A 30 13.11 22.56 7.96
N LEU A 31 12.83 21.40 7.35
CA LEU A 31 13.63 20.85 6.24
C LEU A 31 13.61 21.82 5.05
N SER A 32 14.77 22.22 4.51
CA SER A 32 14.84 23.05 3.32
C SER A 32 14.56 22.26 2.04
N ILE A 33 14.23 22.96 0.96
CA ILE A 33 14.01 22.36 -0.37
C ILE A 33 15.29 21.67 -0.84
N GLU A 34 16.43 22.33 -0.70
CA GLU A 34 17.74 21.83 -1.14
C GLU A 34 18.13 20.56 -0.37
N TRP A 35 17.85 20.51 0.93
CA TRP A 35 18.11 19.32 1.74
C TRP A 35 17.20 18.16 1.28
N LEU A 36 15.92 18.42 1.03
CA LEU A 36 14.96 17.42 0.56
C LEU A 36 15.38 16.88 -0.81
N GLU A 37 15.69 17.74 -1.75
CA GLU A 37 16.16 17.31 -3.09
C GLU A 37 17.45 16.49 -2.99
N GLY A 38 18.42 16.94 -2.21
CA GLY A 38 19.68 16.24 -2.03
C GLY A 38 19.50 14.84 -1.42
N VAL A 39 18.72 14.72 -0.33
CA VAL A 39 18.53 13.44 0.35
C VAL A 39 17.68 12.46 -0.50
N ILE A 40 16.70 12.95 -1.25
CA ILE A 40 15.91 12.15 -2.19
C ILE A 40 16.82 11.61 -3.29
N MET A 41 17.61 12.47 -3.93
CA MET A 41 18.53 12.05 -4.99
C MET A 41 19.51 10.98 -4.52
N LEU A 42 20.17 11.19 -3.39
CA LEU A 42 21.12 10.22 -2.83
C LEU A 42 20.45 8.90 -2.46
N ALA A 43 19.24 8.96 -1.90
CA ALA A 43 18.48 7.76 -1.57
C ALA A 43 18.02 6.98 -2.82
N VAL A 44 17.62 7.70 -3.87
CA VAL A 44 17.22 7.08 -5.16
C VAL A 44 18.44 6.45 -5.86
N ILE A 45 19.57 7.15 -5.94
CA ILE A 45 20.82 6.61 -6.51
C ILE A 45 21.24 5.33 -5.78
N GLY A 46 21.22 5.37 -4.44
CA GLY A 46 21.64 4.24 -3.59
C GLY A 46 20.57 3.19 -3.33
N ARG A 47 19.37 3.32 -3.91
CA ARG A 47 18.24 2.41 -3.62
C ARG A 47 17.96 2.29 -2.11
N ILE A 48 18.01 3.41 -1.38
CA ILE A 48 17.91 3.47 0.08
C ILE A 48 16.47 3.82 0.47
N ARG A 49 15.88 3.02 1.38
CA ARG A 49 14.66 3.34 2.15
C ARG A 49 13.48 3.91 1.31
N PRO A 50 12.90 3.17 0.37
CA PRO A 50 11.89 3.65 -0.57
C PRO A 50 10.72 4.36 0.12
N ALA A 51 10.13 3.80 1.17
CA ALA A 51 9.03 4.41 1.92
C ALA A 51 9.39 5.79 2.53
N ARG A 52 10.67 6.05 2.84
CA ARG A 52 11.14 7.37 3.27
C ARG A 52 11.23 8.36 2.13
N VAL A 53 11.63 7.90 0.96
CA VAL A 53 11.70 8.75 -0.25
C VAL A 53 10.32 9.29 -0.57
N PHE A 54 9.28 8.47 -0.53
CA PHE A 54 7.89 8.94 -0.65
C PHE A 54 7.54 10.04 0.36
N GLY A 55 7.91 9.83 1.63
CA GLY A 55 7.66 10.83 2.67
C GLY A 55 8.42 12.15 2.48
N TRP A 56 9.59 12.12 1.84
CA TRP A 56 10.34 13.33 1.49
C TRP A 56 9.81 13.98 0.22
N LEU A 57 9.40 13.22 -0.78
CA LEU A 57 8.75 13.74 -1.99
C LEU A 57 7.46 14.51 -1.64
N ASN A 58 6.61 13.96 -0.76
CA ASN A 58 5.44 14.67 -0.26
C ASN A 58 5.79 16.01 0.40
N LYS A 59 6.80 16.00 1.27
CA LYS A 59 7.26 17.24 1.93
C LYS A 59 7.86 18.25 0.96
N LEU A 60 8.54 17.77 -0.07
CA LEU A 60 9.09 18.60 -1.12
C LEU A 60 7.95 19.22 -1.96
N ARG A 61 6.95 18.41 -2.33
CA ARG A 61 5.73 18.88 -3.03
C ARG A 61 5.05 20.00 -2.24
N ASP A 62 4.75 19.74 -0.97
CA ASP A 62 4.10 20.74 -0.10
C ASP A 62 4.89 22.05 0.02
N ARG A 63 6.22 21.96 0.07
CA ARG A 63 7.06 23.16 0.15
C ARG A 63 7.15 23.92 -1.15
N ARG A 64 7.29 23.22 -2.27
CA ARG A 64 7.30 23.79 -3.61
C ARG A 64 5.95 24.42 -3.94
N GLU A 65 4.84 23.78 -3.59
CA GLU A 65 3.48 24.31 -3.76
C GLU A 65 3.28 25.62 -2.96
N LYS A 66 3.64 25.63 -1.67
CA LYS A 66 3.60 26.85 -0.81
C LYS A 66 4.49 27.98 -1.32
N ALA A 67 5.54 27.65 -2.07
CA ALA A 67 6.42 28.63 -2.71
C ALA A 67 5.96 29.04 -4.12
N GLY A 68 4.84 28.51 -4.62
CA GLY A 68 4.37 28.75 -6.00
C GLY A 68 5.26 28.13 -7.07
N GLN A 69 5.96 27.02 -6.74
CA GLN A 69 6.97 26.38 -7.58
C GLN A 69 6.62 24.90 -7.87
N LEU A 70 5.35 24.61 -8.09
CA LEU A 70 4.90 23.22 -8.33
C LEU A 70 5.55 22.64 -9.60
N ASP A 71 5.68 23.42 -10.67
CA ASP A 71 6.37 23.01 -11.91
C ASP A 71 7.81 22.52 -11.65
N ALA A 72 8.51 23.15 -10.69
CA ALA A 72 9.86 22.72 -10.32
C ALA A 72 9.88 21.39 -9.57
N PHE A 73 8.81 21.08 -8.80
CA PHE A 73 8.63 19.76 -8.20
C PHE A 73 8.34 18.71 -9.29
N GLU A 74 7.46 18.98 -10.22
CA GLU A 74 7.11 18.08 -11.31
C GLU A 74 8.33 17.75 -12.18
N ALA A 75 9.14 18.77 -12.52
CA ALA A 75 10.38 18.58 -13.25
C ALA A 75 11.41 17.75 -12.47
N PHE A 76 11.47 17.90 -11.15
CA PHE A 76 12.33 17.09 -10.27
C PHE A 76 11.88 15.63 -10.22
N ASP A 77 10.59 15.37 -10.00
CA ASP A 77 10.01 14.01 -9.95
C ASP A 77 10.16 13.29 -11.30
N ALA A 78 9.87 13.97 -12.42
CA ALA A 78 10.07 13.42 -13.75
C ALA A 78 11.53 13.00 -14.02
N ARG A 79 12.49 13.79 -13.53
CA ARG A 79 13.92 13.47 -13.65
C ARG A 79 14.28 12.23 -12.84
N LEU A 80 13.75 12.08 -11.62
CA LEU A 80 13.97 10.89 -10.79
C LEU A 80 13.40 9.64 -11.44
N ARG A 81 12.19 9.71 -11.97
CA ARG A 81 11.54 8.59 -12.69
C ARG A 81 12.32 8.19 -13.94
N SER A 82 12.79 9.16 -14.70
CA SER A 82 13.64 8.90 -15.88
C SER A 82 14.99 8.24 -15.52
N TYR A 83 15.57 8.61 -14.37
CA TYR A 83 16.79 7.97 -13.86
C TYR A 83 16.54 6.52 -13.46
N LEU A 84 15.43 6.27 -12.77
CA LEU A 84 15.07 4.94 -12.31
C LEU A 84 14.75 3.98 -13.44
N PHE A 85 14.17 4.46 -14.53
CA PHE A 85 13.70 3.59 -15.62
C PHE A 85 14.75 2.56 -16.05
N PRO A 86 14.41 1.26 -16.16
CA PRO A 86 13.06 0.66 -16.11
C PRO A 86 12.54 0.33 -14.70
N GLU A 87 13.28 0.62 -13.64
CA GLU A 87 12.79 0.46 -12.27
C GLU A 87 11.77 1.55 -11.91
N THR A 88 10.83 1.20 -11.03
CA THR A 88 9.83 2.11 -10.48
C THR A 88 10.00 2.17 -8.96
N LEU A 89 9.91 3.37 -8.39
CA LEU A 89 9.87 3.55 -6.94
C LEU A 89 8.48 3.22 -6.44
N THR A 90 8.35 2.17 -5.64
CA THR A 90 7.15 1.79 -4.89
C THR A 90 7.34 2.08 -3.39
N ASN A 91 6.28 1.91 -2.59
CA ASN A 91 6.40 1.96 -1.13
C ASN A 91 7.27 0.82 -0.56
N HIS A 92 7.40 -0.26 -1.29
CA HIS A 92 8.05 -1.50 -0.89
C HIS A 92 9.50 -1.57 -1.37
N GLY A 93 9.78 -1.04 -2.57
CA GLY A 93 11.10 -1.19 -3.17
C GLY A 93 11.39 -0.25 -4.33
N TYR A 94 12.42 -0.64 -5.08
CA TYR A 94 12.77 -0.12 -6.40
C TYR A 94 12.63 -1.26 -7.37
N ASP A 95 11.40 -1.46 -7.87
CA ASP A 95 11.02 -2.66 -8.57
C ASP A 95 11.05 -2.48 -10.08
N ARG A 96 11.34 -3.57 -10.79
CA ARG A 96 11.36 -3.58 -12.26
C ARG A 96 10.03 -4.01 -12.85
N GLN A 97 9.20 -4.64 -12.04
CA GLN A 97 7.88 -5.09 -12.45
C GLN A 97 6.82 -4.52 -11.54
N THR A 98 5.87 -3.85 -12.17
CA THR A 98 4.65 -3.35 -11.56
C THR A 98 3.47 -3.82 -12.42
N PHE A 99 2.25 -3.56 -12.00
CA PHE A 99 1.08 -3.93 -12.81
C PHE A 99 1.04 -3.24 -14.20
N ALA A 100 1.86 -2.19 -14.41
CA ALA A 100 2.02 -1.60 -15.75
C ALA A 100 2.58 -2.59 -16.78
N ASP A 101 3.39 -3.56 -16.33
CA ASP A 101 4.15 -4.49 -17.17
C ASP A 101 3.53 -5.89 -17.20
N LEU A 102 2.45 -6.12 -16.43
CA LEU A 102 1.81 -7.41 -16.28
C LEU A 102 0.48 -7.50 -17.04
N ASP A 103 0.17 -8.70 -17.52
CA ASP A 103 -1.15 -9.04 -18.00
C ASP A 103 -2.10 -9.24 -16.81
N HIS A 104 -3.07 -8.35 -16.64
CA HIS A 104 -3.98 -8.36 -15.50
C HIS A 104 -4.87 -9.60 -15.44
N GLU A 105 -5.23 -10.20 -16.58
CA GLU A 105 -5.99 -11.45 -16.60
C GLU A 105 -5.18 -12.59 -15.98
N SER A 106 -3.89 -12.66 -16.31
CA SER A 106 -2.96 -13.64 -15.72
C SER A 106 -2.78 -13.41 -14.23
N VAL A 107 -2.67 -12.15 -13.76
CA VAL A 107 -2.61 -11.83 -12.33
C VAL A 107 -3.83 -12.35 -11.60
N TRP A 108 -5.04 -12.04 -12.11
CA TRP A 108 -6.28 -12.49 -11.49
C TRP A 108 -6.44 -14.01 -11.50
N ALA A 109 -6.03 -14.69 -12.57
CA ALA A 109 -6.04 -16.16 -12.63
C ALA A 109 -5.12 -16.78 -11.57
N GLN A 110 -3.97 -16.18 -11.30
CA GLN A 110 -3.03 -16.64 -10.27
C GLN A 110 -3.60 -16.41 -8.85
N VAL A 111 -4.23 -15.26 -8.60
CA VAL A 111 -4.84 -14.92 -7.30
C VAL A 111 -6.05 -15.79 -6.99
N GLU A 112 -6.76 -16.31 -8.02
CA GLU A 112 -8.00 -17.08 -7.86
C GLU A 112 -7.82 -18.33 -6.98
N SER A 113 -6.66 -18.97 -7.01
CA SER A 113 -6.38 -20.13 -6.14
C SER A 113 -6.46 -19.77 -4.65
N HIS A 114 -5.95 -18.61 -4.27
CA HIS A 114 -6.00 -18.09 -2.89
C HIS A 114 -7.42 -17.69 -2.51
N LEU A 115 -8.14 -17.03 -3.42
CA LEU A 115 -9.53 -16.66 -3.20
C LEU A 115 -10.43 -17.90 -3.05
N SER A 116 -10.21 -18.94 -3.88
CA SER A 116 -10.95 -20.19 -3.77
C SER A 116 -10.70 -20.88 -2.43
N ALA A 117 -9.43 -21.00 -2.01
CA ALA A 117 -9.08 -21.61 -0.73
C ALA A 117 -9.73 -20.89 0.47
N LEU A 118 -9.75 -19.56 0.48
CA LEU A 118 -10.44 -18.79 1.53
C LEU A 118 -11.96 -18.99 1.51
N ARG A 119 -12.56 -19.07 0.32
CA ARG A 119 -14.01 -19.38 0.17
C ARG A 119 -14.34 -20.79 0.63
N ASP A 120 -13.47 -21.77 0.37
CA ASP A 120 -13.66 -23.16 0.80
C ASP A 120 -13.59 -23.29 2.33
N GLU A 121 -12.84 -22.41 3.01
CA GLU A 121 -12.86 -22.24 4.47
C GLU A 121 -14.10 -21.47 4.98
N GLY A 122 -14.99 -21.05 4.08
CA GLY A 122 -16.25 -20.39 4.39
C GLY A 122 -16.09 -18.89 4.71
N TYR A 123 -15.07 -18.25 4.17
CA TYR A 123 -14.88 -16.81 4.29
C TYR A 123 -15.35 -16.05 3.05
N GLU A 124 -16.00 -14.93 3.26
CA GLU A 124 -16.22 -13.93 2.23
C GLU A 124 -14.99 -13.01 2.14
N VAL A 125 -14.51 -12.79 0.90
CA VAL A 125 -13.32 -11.99 0.62
C VAL A 125 -13.66 -10.96 -0.44
N PHE A 126 -13.20 -9.74 -0.26
CA PHE A 126 -13.40 -8.65 -1.21
C PHE A 126 -12.11 -7.86 -1.46
N LEU A 127 -12.05 -7.16 -2.59
CA LEU A 127 -10.93 -6.29 -2.94
C LEU A 127 -10.85 -5.11 -1.98
N ASN A 128 -9.65 -4.78 -1.51
CA ASN A 128 -9.42 -3.74 -0.53
C ASN A 128 -8.36 -2.74 -1.02
N SER A 129 -8.11 -1.70 -0.27
CA SER A 129 -6.99 -0.74 -0.42
C SER A 129 -6.71 -0.31 -1.86
N GLY A 130 -5.44 -0.40 -2.30
CA GLY A 130 -4.98 -0.02 -3.64
C GLY A 130 -5.64 -0.82 -4.74
N THR A 131 -5.86 -2.10 -4.53
CA THR A 131 -6.54 -2.98 -5.48
C THR A 131 -8.01 -2.56 -5.70
N LEU A 132 -8.74 -2.27 -4.61
CA LEU A 132 -10.10 -1.74 -4.72
C LEU A 132 -10.12 -0.39 -5.44
N LEU A 133 -9.19 0.51 -5.09
CA LEU A 133 -9.09 1.84 -5.69
C LEU A 133 -8.87 1.74 -7.20
N GLY A 134 -7.90 0.96 -7.64
CA GLY A 134 -7.61 0.81 -9.06
C GLY A 134 -8.77 0.23 -9.85
N VAL A 135 -9.39 -0.83 -9.34
CA VAL A 135 -10.51 -1.50 -10.02
C VAL A 135 -11.76 -0.61 -10.10
N VAL A 136 -12.05 0.19 -9.08
CA VAL A 136 -13.24 1.07 -9.07
C VAL A 136 -13.00 2.36 -9.85
N ARG A 137 -11.81 2.97 -9.72
CA ARG A 137 -11.48 4.25 -10.34
C ARG A 137 -11.07 4.11 -11.82
N ASP A 138 -10.18 3.14 -12.06
CA ASP A 138 -9.46 3.02 -13.34
C ASP A 138 -9.89 1.78 -14.14
N GLU A 139 -10.81 0.95 -13.61
CA GLU A 139 -11.23 -0.36 -14.15
C GLU A 139 -10.05 -1.32 -14.38
N LYS A 140 -8.95 -1.15 -13.64
CA LYS A 140 -7.72 -1.96 -13.72
C LYS A 140 -6.91 -1.84 -12.44
N LEU A 141 -5.86 -2.64 -12.32
CA LEU A 141 -4.86 -2.50 -11.26
C LEU A 141 -4.08 -1.19 -11.45
N ILE A 142 -3.65 -0.58 -10.35
CA ILE A 142 -2.87 0.66 -10.38
C ILE A 142 -1.50 0.37 -10.99
N ALA A 143 -1.14 1.06 -12.07
CA ALA A 143 0.03 0.75 -12.89
C ALA A 143 1.37 0.74 -12.12
N HIS A 144 1.50 1.54 -11.07
CA HIS A 144 2.74 1.63 -10.27
C HIS A 144 2.69 0.81 -8.96
N ASP A 145 1.67 -0.02 -8.79
CA ASP A 145 1.49 -0.94 -7.67
C ASP A 145 2.01 -2.34 -8.01
N ASP A 146 2.28 -3.15 -6.99
CA ASP A 146 2.94 -4.45 -7.12
C ASP A 146 2.30 -5.55 -6.26
N ASP A 147 1.26 -5.24 -5.48
CA ASP A 147 0.56 -6.18 -4.61
C ASP A 147 -0.97 -6.16 -4.78
N ILE A 148 -1.59 -7.25 -4.36
CA ILE A 148 -3.04 -7.41 -4.32
C ILE A 148 -3.54 -7.36 -2.89
N ASP A 149 -4.36 -6.37 -2.58
CA ASP A 149 -5.00 -6.18 -1.29
C ASP A 149 -6.35 -6.88 -1.23
N LEU A 150 -6.52 -7.78 -0.28
CA LEU A 150 -7.77 -8.51 -0.02
C LEU A 150 -8.23 -8.28 1.43
N ALA A 151 -9.51 -8.09 1.65
CA ALA A 151 -10.10 -8.12 2.98
C ALA A 151 -10.94 -9.38 3.16
N VAL A 152 -10.72 -10.12 4.26
CA VAL A 152 -11.49 -11.29 4.64
C VAL A 152 -12.46 -10.95 5.76
N ILE A 153 -13.74 -11.27 5.57
CA ILE A 153 -14.77 -11.03 6.57
C ILE A 153 -14.76 -12.17 7.57
N LEU A 154 -14.33 -11.87 8.79
CA LEU A 154 -14.34 -12.81 9.91
C LEU A 154 -15.77 -13.05 10.39
N LYS A 155 -16.02 -14.22 10.96
CA LYS A 155 -17.33 -14.62 11.53
C LYS A 155 -17.58 -13.98 12.90
N ALA A 156 -16.56 -13.36 13.46
CA ALA A 156 -16.55 -12.70 14.74
C ALA A 156 -17.58 -11.56 14.84
N GLY A 157 -18.27 -11.47 15.97
CA GLY A 157 -19.23 -10.40 16.30
C GLY A 157 -18.66 -9.29 17.19
N THR A 158 -17.44 -9.48 17.69
CA THR A 158 -16.73 -8.54 18.55
C THR A 158 -15.27 -8.40 18.16
N GLU A 159 -14.62 -7.31 18.54
CA GLU A 159 -13.19 -7.09 18.32
C GLU A 159 -12.31 -8.18 18.96
N GLU A 160 -12.69 -8.68 20.13
CA GLU A 160 -11.96 -9.73 20.83
C GLU A 160 -12.02 -11.06 20.07
N GLU A 161 -13.22 -11.46 19.66
CA GLU A 161 -13.43 -12.65 18.82
C GLU A 161 -12.69 -12.50 17.47
N ALA A 162 -12.73 -11.30 16.86
CA ALA A 162 -12.00 -11.02 15.63
C ALA A 162 -10.49 -11.23 15.78
N ALA A 163 -9.89 -10.79 16.88
CA ALA A 163 -8.48 -11.01 17.15
C ALA A 163 -8.15 -12.50 17.38
N GLN A 164 -9.05 -13.27 18.00
CA GLN A 164 -8.89 -14.71 18.21
C GLN A 164 -9.01 -15.48 16.88
N GLU A 165 -10.05 -15.18 16.11
CA GLU A 165 -10.31 -15.81 14.81
C GLU A 165 -9.18 -15.48 13.81
N TRP A 166 -8.69 -14.23 13.79
CA TRP A 166 -7.58 -13.82 12.95
C TRP A 166 -6.32 -14.65 13.22
N ARG A 167 -5.97 -14.88 14.51
CA ARG A 167 -4.84 -15.75 14.87
C ARG A 167 -5.08 -17.22 14.49
N ALA A 168 -6.32 -17.72 14.65
CA ALA A 168 -6.67 -19.06 14.23
C ALA A 168 -6.56 -19.23 12.71
N LEU A 169 -6.99 -18.21 11.95
CA LEU A 169 -6.86 -18.18 10.49
C LEU A 169 -5.39 -18.27 10.05
N LYS A 170 -4.45 -17.62 10.77
CA LYS A 170 -3.02 -17.77 10.46
C LYS A 170 -2.60 -19.23 10.45
N GLY A 171 -2.93 -19.98 11.50
CA GLY A 171 -2.61 -21.42 11.58
C GLY A 171 -3.22 -22.20 10.42
N ARG A 172 -4.44 -21.85 10.04
CA ARG A 172 -5.09 -22.50 8.89
C ARG A 172 -4.41 -22.16 7.56
N LEU A 173 -4.01 -20.92 7.37
CA LEU A 173 -3.25 -20.50 6.18
C LEU A 173 -1.89 -21.20 6.09
N GLN A 174 -1.23 -21.45 7.22
CA GLN A 174 0.01 -22.21 7.29
C GLN A 174 -0.21 -23.68 6.89
N GLU A 175 -1.26 -24.33 7.40
CA GLU A 175 -1.64 -25.71 7.02
C GLU A 175 -1.93 -25.83 5.51
N LEU A 176 -2.51 -24.78 4.91
CA LEU A 176 -2.82 -24.73 3.49
C LEU A 176 -1.62 -24.31 2.62
N ALA A 177 -0.47 -24.03 3.21
CA ALA A 177 0.74 -23.47 2.57
C ALA A 177 0.46 -22.14 1.82
N LEU A 178 -0.48 -21.35 2.34
CA LEU A 178 -0.85 -20.04 1.80
C LEU A 178 -0.23 -18.88 2.58
N PHE A 179 0.38 -19.11 3.74
CA PHE A 179 1.02 -18.08 4.56
C PHE A 179 2.48 -17.89 4.16
N ASP A 180 2.89 -16.64 3.91
CA ASP A 180 4.28 -16.32 3.61
C ASP A 180 5.08 -16.16 4.91
N GLU A 181 5.79 -17.21 5.30
CA GLU A 181 6.59 -17.25 6.55
C GLU A 181 7.81 -16.32 6.49
N ASP A 182 8.36 -16.11 5.29
CA ASP A 182 9.60 -15.35 5.12
C ASP A 182 9.36 -13.84 5.11
N ASN A 183 8.15 -13.41 4.72
CA ASN A 183 7.79 -12.00 4.56
C ASN A 183 6.77 -11.52 5.62
N HIS A 184 6.69 -12.20 6.76
CA HIS A 184 5.73 -11.87 7.81
C HIS A 184 6.33 -10.90 8.84
N ASN A 185 5.96 -9.62 8.76
CA ASN A 185 6.45 -8.58 9.68
C ASN A 185 5.35 -7.84 10.45
N GLN A 186 4.07 -8.13 10.21
CA GLN A 186 2.92 -7.49 10.86
C GLN A 186 1.89 -8.52 11.31
N ALA A 187 1.45 -8.43 12.58
CA ALA A 187 0.43 -9.34 13.11
C ALA A 187 -0.98 -9.09 12.57
N ALA A 188 -1.26 -7.89 12.10
CA ALA A 188 -2.59 -7.48 11.67
C ALA A 188 -2.80 -7.48 10.14
N ILE A 189 -1.77 -7.76 9.36
CA ILE A 189 -1.84 -7.96 7.91
C ILE A 189 -1.06 -9.22 7.59
N TYR A 190 -1.68 -10.19 6.98
CA TYR A 190 -0.99 -11.39 6.57
C TYR A 190 -0.53 -11.28 5.12
N LYS A 191 0.72 -11.59 4.90
CA LYS A 191 1.22 -11.81 3.56
C LYS A 191 0.99 -13.27 3.19
N LEU A 192 0.33 -13.47 2.06
CA LEU A 192 0.14 -14.80 1.52
C LEU A 192 1.29 -15.15 0.58
N THR A 193 1.52 -16.46 0.39
CA THR A 193 2.50 -16.94 -0.60
C THR A 193 2.21 -16.28 -1.95
N PRO A 194 3.23 -15.72 -2.63
CA PRO A 194 3.00 -15.01 -3.87
C PRO A 194 2.28 -15.85 -4.91
N ALA A 195 1.30 -15.26 -5.58
CA ALA A 195 0.66 -15.84 -6.75
C ALA A 195 1.52 -15.47 -7.98
N GLY A 196 2.37 -16.39 -8.41
CA GLY A 196 3.40 -16.09 -9.40
C GLY A 196 4.43 -15.10 -8.84
N GLN A 197 4.42 -13.87 -9.34
CA GLN A 197 5.28 -12.77 -8.85
C GLN A 197 4.52 -11.72 -8.02
N THR A 198 3.21 -11.86 -7.92
CA THR A 198 2.34 -10.88 -7.25
C THR A 198 2.20 -11.21 -5.78
N GLN A 199 2.58 -10.31 -4.91
CA GLN A 199 2.33 -10.39 -3.47
C GLN A 199 0.84 -10.21 -3.20
N ILE A 200 0.32 -10.95 -2.21
CA ILE A 200 -1.06 -10.81 -1.75
C ILE A 200 -1.05 -10.43 -0.27
N ASP A 201 -1.67 -9.31 0.05
CA ASP A 201 -1.86 -8.82 1.40
C ASP A 201 -3.30 -9.07 1.84
N LEU A 202 -3.47 -9.76 2.97
CA LEU A 202 -4.77 -10.11 3.53
C LEU A 202 -5.04 -9.28 4.79
N PHE A 203 -6.18 -8.60 4.81
CA PHE A 203 -6.62 -7.70 5.86
C PHE A 203 -7.84 -8.26 6.60
N PRO A 204 -7.91 -8.18 7.95
CA PRO A 204 -9.08 -8.60 8.69
C PRO A 204 -10.21 -7.59 8.58
N ALA A 205 -11.42 -8.09 8.34
CA ALA A 205 -12.66 -7.35 8.45
C ALA A 205 -13.63 -8.10 9.38
N TRP A 206 -14.48 -7.39 10.11
CA TRP A 206 -15.54 -7.99 10.93
C TRP A 206 -16.72 -7.05 11.08
N VAL A 207 -17.86 -7.60 11.52
CA VAL A 207 -19.09 -6.85 11.76
C VAL A 207 -19.40 -6.86 13.25
N GLN A 208 -19.55 -5.69 13.83
CA GLN A 208 -19.93 -5.53 15.24
C GLN A 208 -21.04 -4.49 15.38
N GLY A 209 -22.18 -4.87 15.97
CA GLY A 209 -23.29 -3.97 16.20
C GLY A 209 -23.85 -3.32 14.93
N GLY A 210 -23.87 -4.03 13.80
CA GLY A 210 -24.31 -3.50 12.51
C GLY A 210 -23.33 -2.54 11.83
N LYS A 211 -22.12 -2.42 12.35
CA LYS A 211 -21.03 -1.60 11.83
C LYS A 211 -19.90 -2.49 11.32
N VAL A 212 -19.22 -2.04 10.28
CA VAL A 212 -18.09 -2.76 9.66
C VAL A 212 -16.78 -2.17 10.13
N PHE A 213 -15.85 -3.07 10.43
CA PHE A 213 -14.47 -2.78 10.79
C PHE A 213 -13.57 -3.46 9.78
N VAL A 214 -12.62 -2.75 9.20
CA VAL A 214 -11.61 -3.26 8.28
C VAL A 214 -10.27 -2.63 8.65
N TYR A 215 -9.39 -3.40 9.27
CA TYR A 215 -8.06 -2.85 9.60
C TYR A 215 -7.23 -2.64 8.32
N PRO A 216 -6.53 -1.52 8.20
CA PRO A 216 -6.43 -0.36 9.09
C PRO A 216 -7.42 0.77 8.75
N HIS A 217 -8.33 0.58 7.83
CA HIS A 217 -9.08 1.63 7.14
C HIS A 217 -10.33 2.10 7.89
N THR A 218 -11.26 1.18 8.14
CA THR A 218 -12.60 1.46 8.61
C THR A 218 -12.79 0.97 10.04
N HIS A 219 -13.20 1.84 10.97
CA HIS A 219 -13.42 1.51 12.38
C HIS A 219 -14.86 1.81 12.81
N GLY A 220 -15.82 1.24 12.07
CA GLY A 220 -17.25 1.38 12.37
C GLY A 220 -17.93 2.59 11.69
N GLU A 221 -17.30 3.27 10.76
CA GLU A 221 -17.93 4.35 9.99
C GLU A 221 -18.92 3.83 8.94
N LEU A 222 -18.68 2.62 8.42
CA LEU A 222 -19.56 1.98 7.45
C LEU A 222 -20.64 1.16 8.17
N ALA A 223 -21.86 1.23 7.67
CA ALA A 223 -22.93 0.34 8.06
C ALA A 223 -22.78 -1.03 7.34
N LEU A 224 -23.46 -2.06 7.86
CA LEU A 224 -23.42 -3.39 7.27
C LEU A 224 -23.82 -3.37 5.78
N GLU A 225 -24.89 -2.64 5.45
CA GLU A 225 -25.42 -2.51 4.09
C GLU A 225 -24.51 -1.74 3.13
N ASP A 226 -23.50 -1.03 3.61
CA ASP A 226 -22.49 -0.40 2.77
C ASP A 226 -21.46 -1.40 2.23
N VAL A 227 -21.35 -2.56 2.90
CA VAL A 227 -20.36 -3.59 2.55
C VAL A 227 -21.04 -4.89 2.10
N LEU A 228 -22.10 -5.32 2.76
CA LEU A 228 -22.80 -6.58 2.47
C LEU A 228 -24.23 -6.33 1.95
N PRO A 229 -24.73 -7.19 1.03
CA PRO A 229 -24.00 -8.29 0.41
C PRO A 229 -22.91 -7.80 -0.55
N LEU A 230 -21.82 -8.55 -0.66
CA LEU A 230 -20.76 -8.24 -1.63
C LEU A 230 -21.33 -8.27 -3.07
N ARG A 231 -20.87 -7.33 -3.89
CA ARG A 231 -21.23 -7.31 -5.32
C ARG A 231 -20.09 -7.84 -6.19
N LYS A 232 -20.42 -8.44 -7.31
CA LYS A 232 -19.43 -8.89 -8.28
C LYS A 232 -18.94 -7.72 -9.13
N CYS A 233 -17.64 -7.55 -9.25
CA CYS A 233 -17.04 -6.61 -10.16
C CYS A 233 -17.27 -7.02 -11.62
N ALA A 234 -17.76 -6.13 -12.46
CA ALA A 234 -17.99 -6.42 -13.87
C ALA A 234 -16.69 -6.63 -14.66
N VAL A 235 -15.59 -5.97 -14.22
CA VAL A 235 -14.31 -6.01 -14.92
C VAL A 235 -13.51 -7.25 -14.55
N THR A 236 -13.33 -7.51 -13.25
CA THR A 236 -12.44 -8.57 -12.76
C THR A 236 -13.16 -9.85 -12.34
N GLY A 237 -14.47 -9.79 -12.16
CA GLY A 237 -15.25 -10.88 -11.60
C GLY A 237 -15.11 -11.06 -10.08
N ASN A 238 -14.21 -10.35 -9.43
CA ASN A 238 -13.97 -10.42 -7.98
C ASN A 238 -15.04 -9.67 -7.17
N ALA A 239 -15.10 -9.96 -5.88
CA ALA A 239 -16.06 -9.34 -4.99
C ALA A 239 -15.62 -7.93 -4.55
N LEU A 240 -16.58 -7.02 -4.52
CA LEU A 240 -16.44 -5.66 -4.03
C LEU A 240 -17.42 -5.42 -2.87
N PRO A 241 -17.18 -4.44 -1.97
CA PRO A 241 -18.21 -3.95 -1.07
C PRO A 241 -19.46 -3.52 -1.83
N ALA A 242 -20.62 -3.52 -1.16
CA ALA A 242 -21.89 -3.09 -1.78
C ALA A 242 -21.81 -1.65 -2.32
N VAL A 243 -21.17 -0.75 -1.58
CA VAL A 243 -20.95 0.67 -1.95
C VAL A 243 -19.45 0.99 -1.78
N PRO A 244 -18.59 0.55 -2.75
CA PRO A 244 -17.13 0.71 -2.62
C PRO A 244 -16.68 2.17 -2.55
N GLU A 245 -17.43 3.10 -3.16
CA GLU A 245 -17.13 4.53 -3.15
C GLU A 245 -17.12 5.11 -1.73
N LYS A 246 -17.98 4.62 -0.82
CA LYS A 246 -17.95 5.00 0.59
C LYS A 246 -16.66 4.53 1.28
N MET A 247 -16.26 3.30 1.03
CA MET A 247 -15.01 2.76 1.58
C MET A 247 -13.80 3.54 1.04
N LEU A 248 -13.76 3.82 -0.26
CA LEU A 248 -12.68 4.59 -0.88
C LEU A 248 -12.61 6.03 -0.33
N THR A 249 -13.77 6.66 -0.10
CA THR A 249 -13.82 7.98 0.52
C THR A 249 -13.24 7.99 1.93
N LEU A 250 -13.48 6.94 2.73
CA LEU A 250 -12.87 6.80 4.06
C LEU A 250 -11.37 6.54 4.00
N ASN A 251 -10.93 5.70 3.06
CA ASN A 251 -9.55 5.28 2.95
C ASN A 251 -8.64 6.37 2.38
N TYR A 252 -9.14 7.14 1.41
CA TYR A 252 -8.34 8.07 0.60
C TYR A 252 -8.83 9.53 0.65
N GLY A 253 -9.97 9.78 1.28
CA GLY A 253 -10.61 11.11 1.29
C GLY A 253 -11.55 11.33 0.11
N ALA A 254 -12.23 12.48 0.09
CA ALA A 254 -13.25 12.82 -0.92
C ALA A 254 -12.68 12.91 -2.35
N GLY A 255 -11.36 13.12 -2.50
CA GLY A 255 -10.70 13.23 -3.81
C GLY A 255 -10.09 11.92 -4.32
N TRP A 256 -10.55 10.74 -3.82
CA TRP A 256 -10.00 9.44 -4.17
C TRP A 256 -10.06 9.11 -5.68
N ASP A 257 -10.97 9.72 -6.42
CA ASP A 257 -11.14 9.58 -7.85
C ASP A 257 -10.05 10.28 -8.68
N THR A 258 -9.27 11.16 -8.03
CA THR A 258 -8.13 11.84 -8.65
C THR A 258 -6.84 11.13 -8.24
N PRO A 259 -6.03 10.61 -9.21
CA PRO A 259 -4.80 9.93 -8.89
C PRO A 259 -3.81 10.80 -8.10
N ASP A 260 -3.36 10.33 -6.94
CA ASP A 260 -2.25 10.91 -6.19
C ASP A 260 -1.14 9.86 -5.98
N PRO A 261 -0.13 9.80 -6.87
CA PRO A 261 0.97 8.82 -6.77
C PRO A 261 1.82 8.97 -5.51
N LEU A 262 1.65 10.06 -4.77
CA LEU A 262 2.34 10.32 -3.51
C LEU A 262 1.42 10.18 -2.29
N PHE A 263 0.22 9.62 -2.45
CA PHE A 263 -0.68 9.37 -1.34
C PHE A 263 0.03 8.57 -0.25
N LYS A 264 -0.15 8.99 0.99
CA LYS A 264 0.41 8.32 2.15
C LYS A 264 -0.67 8.03 3.17
N PHE A 265 -0.92 6.75 3.38
CA PHE A 265 -1.90 6.33 4.37
C PHE A 265 -1.49 6.75 5.80
N PRO A 266 -2.40 7.27 6.63
CA PRO A 266 -2.11 7.79 7.98
C PRO A 266 -1.99 6.67 9.03
N TRP A 267 -1.01 5.78 8.90
CA TRP A 267 -0.82 4.60 9.75
C TRP A 267 -0.87 4.87 11.25
N ALA A 268 -0.30 5.98 11.72
CA ALA A 268 -0.30 6.30 13.16
C ALA A 268 -1.73 6.48 13.69
N ALA A 269 -2.55 7.27 13.01
CA ALA A 269 -3.93 7.49 13.40
C ALA A 269 -4.79 6.21 13.29
N ALA A 270 -4.55 5.40 12.26
CA ALA A 270 -5.21 4.12 12.10
C ALA A 270 -4.85 3.16 13.24
N ASN A 271 -3.58 3.02 13.58
CA ASN A 271 -3.11 2.17 14.67
C ASN A 271 -3.65 2.62 16.03
N ASP A 272 -3.77 3.93 16.26
CA ASP A 272 -4.39 4.46 17.50
C ASP A 272 -5.86 4.05 17.61
N ARG A 273 -6.61 4.10 16.50
CA ARG A 273 -8.02 3.68 16.45
C ARG A 273 -8.20 2.19 16.71
N PHE A 274 -7.30 1.35 16.17
CA PHE A 274 -7.31 -0.10 16.33
C PHE A 274 -6.44 -0.60 17.48
N ALA A 275 -5.99 0.28 18.39
CA ALA A 275 -5.07 -0.10 19.46
C ALA A 275 -5.55 -1.27 20.33
N PRO A 276 -6.84 -1.42 20.70
CA PRO A 276 -7.31 -2.58 21.44
C PRO A 276 -7.16 -3.90 20.66
N PHE A 277 -7.53 -3.90 19.36
CA PHE A 277 -7.36 -5.05 18.46
C PHE A 277 -5.88 -5.46 18.34
N LEU A 278 -5.01 -4.51 18.07
CA LEU A 278 -3.57 -4.75 17.92
C LEU A 278 -2.93 -5.30 19.19
N LYS A 279 -3.35 -4.80 20.38
CA LYS A 279 -2.89 -5.32 21.67
C LYS A 279 -3.30 -6.78 21.91
N ARG A 280 -4.46 -7.20 21.38
CA ARG A 280 -4.89 -8.59 21.47
C ARG A 280 -4.10 -9.51 20.54
N LEU A 281 -3.69 -9.01 19.38
CA LEU A 281 -2.85 -9.77 18.45
C LEU A 281 -1.42 -9.98 18.98
N ALA A 282 -0.93 -9.09 19.83
CA ALA A 282 0.42 -9.18 20.42
C ALA A 282 0.53 -10.16 21.61
N LYS A 283 -0.60 -10.73 22.07
CA LYS A 283 -0.66 -11.76 23.13
C LYS A 283 -0.62 -13.17 22.56
#